data_4a2dca69d7166073b3fbe6aef84e1be6
#
_entry.id   4a2dca69d7166073b3fbe6aef84e1be6
#
_cell.length_a   1.000
_cell.length_b   1.000
_cell.length_c   1.000
_cell.angle_alpha   90.00
_cell.angle_beta   90.00
_cell.angle_gamma   90.00
#
_symmetry.space_group_name_H-M   'P 1'
#
loop_
_entity.id
_entity.type
_entity.pdbx_description
1 polymer ?
#
loop_
_entity_poly.entity_id
_entity_poly.type
_entity_poly.pdbx_seq_one_letter_code
_entity_poly.pdbx_strand_id
1 'polypeptide(L)'
;MPFQSDKLWEMLGEDDDIDTILWDESFSYADLNWNSDKPSHLFRRLDLDDILATELALAEDESDSKVKDSDTGPGESGGGYIEFEDFKKVEMRTGRISSVEDHPDADKLFVITIEDGPGTSRTVCAGLKGIIDASDLLGLNVVYVANLKPRKLRGVLSEGMLLAAEDDEGKVSVLTMNDDISPGSIVR
;
A
#
# COMPACT_ATOMS: atom_id res chain seq x y z
N MET A 1 -7.13 1.80 21.51
CA MET A 1 -6.14 1.22 22.46
C MET A 1 -6.88 0.71 23.71
N PRO A 2 -7.67 -0.37 23.63
CA PRO A 2 -8.55 -0.78 24.72
C PRO A 2 -7.81 -1.14 26.01
N PHE A 3 -6.73 -1.94 25.92
CA PHE A 3 -5.99 -2.39 27.12
C PHE A 3 -5.30 -1.30 27.94
N GLN A 4 -5.00 -0.15 27.35
CA GLN A 4 -4.36 0.95 28.07
C GLN A 4 -5.39 1.85 28.77
N SER A 5 -6.62 1.87 28.25
CA SER A 5 -7.74 2.60 28.84
C SER A 5 -8.16 1.96 30.15
N ASP A 6 -8.27 0.64 30.18
CA ASP A 6 -8.64 -0.13 31.39
C ASP A 6 -7.60 0.06 32.49
N LYS A 7 -6.31 -0.03 32.12
CA LYS A 7 -5.22 0.17 33.06
C LYS A 7 -5.17 1.59 33.61
N LEU A 8 -5.48 2.60 32.78
CA LEU A 8 -5.58 3.99 33.23
C LEU A 8 -6.74 4.15 34.20
N TRP A 9 -7.87 3.52 33.89
CA TRP A 9 -9.08 3.57 34.71
C TRP A 9 -8.84 2.98 36.12
N GLU A 10 -8.23 1.82 36.19
CA GLU A 10 -7.82 1.17 37.43
C GLU A 10 -6.83 2.05 38.23
N MET A 11 -5.87 2.72 37.55
CA MET A 11 -4.91 3.63 38.20
C MET A 11 -5.56 4.89 38.80
N LEU A 12 -6.71 5.30 38.27
CA LEU A 12 -7.51 6.40 38.77
C LEU A 12 -8.35 5.99 40.03
N GLY A 13 -8.34 4.70 40.37
CA GLY A 13 -9.05 4.17 41.54
C GLY A 13 -10.51 3.82 41.27
N GLU A 14 -10.87 3.68 40.01
CA GLU A 14 -12.21 3.29 39.61
C GLU A 14 -12.28 1.75 39.40
N ASP A 15 -13.24 1.10 40.08
CA ASP A 15 -13.41 -0.37 40.04
C ASP A 15 -14.41 -0.83 38.99
N ASP A 16 -15.13 0.10 38.34
CA ASP A 16 -16.13 -0.21 37.33
C ASP A 16 -15.49 -0.47 35.97
N ASP A 17 -16.13 -1.26 35.14
CA ASP A 17 -15.70 -1.53 33.78
C ASP A 17 -15.93 -0.31 32.88
N ILE A 18 -14.87 0.23 32.28
CA ILE A 18 -14.91 1.42 31.42
C ILE A 18 -15.90 1.26 30.25
N ASP A 19 -16.11 0.05 29.76
CA ASP A 19 -17.02 -0.25 28.64
C ASP A 19 -18.50 -0.09 29.04
N THR A 20 -18.79 -0.06 30.36
CA THR A 20 -20.15 0.11 30.88
C THR A 20 -20.55 1.56 31.12
N ILE A 21 -19.58 2.47 31.03
CA ILE A 21 -19.79 3.89 31.32
C ILE A 21 -20.31 4.61 30.07
N LEU A 22 -21.51 5.09 30.15
CA LEU A 22 -22.12 5.92 29.09
C LEU A 22 -21.65 7.38 29.26
N TRP A 23 -20.98 7.89 28.22
CA TRP A 23 -20.65 9.30 28.11
C TRP A 23 -21.89 10.10 27.72
N ASP A 24 -22.60 10.59 28.73
CA ASP A 24 -23.73 11.49 28.52
C ASP A 24 -23.45 12.89 29.12
N GLU A 25 -24.33 13.83 28.83
CA GLU A 25 -24.20 15.21 29.32
C GLU A 25 -24.29 15.34 30.85
N SER A 26 -24.72 14.28 31.55
CA SER A 26 -24.84 14.23 33.00
C SER A 26 -23.55 13.82 33.70
N PHE A 27 -22.51 13.38 32.96
CA PHE A 27 -21.22 12.97 33.54
C PHE A 27 -20.48 14.17 34.14
N SER A 28 -20.33 14.15 35.46
CA SER A 28 -19.61 15.21 36.20
C SER A 28 -18.27 14.69 36.69
N TYR A 29 -17.19 15.39 36.32
CA TYR A 29 -15.85 15.09 36.82
C TYR A 29 -15.71 15.22 38.35
N ALA A 30 -16.68 15.87 39.02
CA ALA A 30 -16.71 16.01 40.46
C ALA A 30 -17.02 14.73 41.23
N ASP A 31 -17.59 13.74 40.55
CA ASP A 31 -17.99 12.45 41.13
C ASP A 31 -16.86 11.39 41.02
N LEU A 32 -15.76 11.73 40.33
CA LEU A 32 -14.60 10.84 40.19
C LEU A 32 -13.75 10.91 41.48
N ASN A 33 -13.57 9.79 42.13
CA ASN A 33 -12.75 9.66 43.31
C ASN A 33 -11.27 9.46 42.94
N TRP A 34 -10.61 10.54 42.54
CA TRP A 34 -9.21 10.56 42.11
C TRP A 34 -8.26 10.14 43.23
N ASN A 35 -8.08 8.87 43.45
CA ASN A 35 -7.15 8.35 44.46
C ASN A 35 -6.00 7.58 43.77
N SER A 36 -5.04 8.31 43.23
CA SER A 36 -3.84 7.75 42.61
C SER A 36 -2.73 7.53 43.62
N ASP A 37 -2.84 6.50 44.43
CA ASP A 37 -1.83 6.20 45.47
C ASP A 37 -0.50 5.65 44.91
N LYS A 38 -0.49 5.07 43.72
CA LYS A 38 0.70 4.48 43.07
C LYS A 38 0.67 4.63 41.57
N PRO A 39 1.07 5.75 40.99
CA PRO A 39 1.16 5.88 39.53
C PRO A 39 2.19 4.89 39.00
N SER A 40 1.77 4.05 38.03
CA SER A 40 2.65 3.16 37.28
C SER A 40 2.79 3.65 35.83
N HIS A 41 3.82 3.20 35.13
CA HIS A 41 3.98 3.55 33.72
C HIS A 41 2.89 2.89 32.86
N LEU A 42 2.08 3.70 32.19
CA LEU A 42 1.07 3.26 31.21
C LEU A 42 1.71 2.67 29.95
N PHE A 43 2.82 3.23 29.56
CA PHE A 43 3.56 2.78 28.39
C PHE A 43 4.91 2.22 28.80
N ARG A 44 5.27 1.06 28.25
CA ARG A 44 6.60 0.49 28.45
C ARG A 44 7.62 1.41 27.77
N ARG A 45 8.66 1.83 28.49
CA ARG A 45 9.82 2.46 27.86
C ARG A 45 10.50 1.41 26.99
N LEU A 46 10.56 1.69 25.70
CA LEU A 46 11.30 0.87 24.77
C LEU A 46 12.74 1.39 24.76
N ASP A 47 13.69 0.51 25.03
CA ASP A 47 15.10 0.82 24.89
C ASP A 47 15.49 0.56 23.43
N LEU A 48 16.14 1.53 22.80
CA LEU A 48 16.51 1.44 21.38
C LEU A 48 17.46 0.26 21.14
N ASP A 49 18.34 -0.01 22.10
CA ASP A 49 19.31 -1.11 22.00
C ASP A 49 18.60 -2.49 22.05
N ASP A 50 17.56 -2.64 22.85
CA ASP A 50 16.75 -3.87 22.91
C ASP A 50 15.97 -4.10 21.60
N ILE A 51 15.47 -3.03 20.99
CA ILE A 51 14.76 -3.12 19.69
C ILE A 51 15.74 -3.54 18.61
N LEU A 52 16.88 -2.86 18.51
CA LEU A 52 17.91 -3.18 17.51
C LEU A 52 18.47 -4.60 17.68
N ALA A 53 18.65 -5.07 18.91
CA ALA A 53 19.08 -6.44 19.18
C ALA A 53 18.04 -7.48 18.73
N THR A 54 16.76 -7.17 18.91
CA THR A 54 15.66 -8.05 18.48
C THR A 54 15.54 -8.08 16.95
N GLU A 55 15.70 -6.93 16.29
CA GLU A 55 15.68 -6.85 14.81
C GLU A 55 16.90 -7.57 14.20
N LEU A 56 18.09 -7.43 14.79
CA LEU A 56 19.29 -8.15 14.35
C LEU A 56 19.14 -9.66 14.52
N ALA A 57 18.56 -10.13 15.61
CA ALA A 57 18.31 -11.55 15.84
C ALA A 57 17.29 -12.15 14.85
N LEU A 58 16.28 -11.37 14.45
CA LEU A 58 15.30 -11.76 13.43
C LEU A 58 15.92 -11.78 12.03
N ALA A 59 16.85 -10.86 11.73
CA ALA A 59 17.54 -10.81 10.44
C ALA A 59 18.56 -11.97 10.25
N GLU A 60 19.13 -12.51 11.33
CA GLU A 60 20.04 -13.68 11.26
C GLU A 60 19.29 -14.98 10.99
N ASP A 61 18.03 -15.10 11.39
CA ASP A 61 17.20 -16.31 11.17
C ASP A 61 16.65 -16.40 9.72
N GLU A 62 16.63 -15.28 8.97
CA GLU A 62 16.19 -15.25 7.56
C GLU A 62 17.28 -15.59 6.53
N SER A 63 18.54 -15.74 6.93
CA SER A 63 19.67 -15.93 5.99
C SER A 63 19.85 -17.37 5.45
N ASP A 64 19.08 -18.36 5.88
CA ASP A 64 19.27 -19.76 5.51
C ASP A 64 18.12 -20.42 4.72
N SER A 65 17.31 -19.66 4.01
CA SER A 65 16.32 -20.22 3.07
C SER A 65 16.59 -19.83 1.63
N LYS A 66 17.15 -20.77 0.89
CA LYS A 66 17.36 -20.76 -0.56
C LYS A 66 16.13 -20.31 -1.33
N VAL A 67 16.35 -19.29 -2.17
CA VAL A 67 15.49 -18.88 -3.28
C VAL A 67 15.07 -20.09 -4.11
N LYS A 68 13.80 -20.39 -4.13
CA LYS A 68 13.14 -21.16 -5.18
C LYS A 68 12.19 -20.24 -5.90
N ASP A 69 12.45 -20.04 -7.19
CA ASP A 69 11.51 -19.47 -8.13
C ASP A 69 10.14 -20.16 -8.00
N SER A 70 9.13 -19.42 -7.61
CA SER A 70 7.74 -19.79 -7.79
C SER A 70 6.90 -18.56 -8.08
N ASP A 71 6.37 -18.56 -9.27
CA ASP A 71 5.26 -17.77 -9.76
C ASP A 71 4.16 -17.70 -8.69
N THR A 72 3.98 -16.56 -8.04
CA THR A 72 2.86 -16.32 -7.14
C THR A 72 2.22 -14.98 -7.46
N GLY A 73 0.95 -15.06 -7.75
CA GLY A 73 0.07 -13.94 -7.99
C GLY A 73 -0.14 -13.04 -6.76
N PRO A 74 -0.94 -11.97 -6.89
CA PRO A 74 -1.00 -10.88 -5.94
C PRO A 74 -1.64 -11.30 -4.63
N GLY A 75 -0.92 -11.11 -3.53
CA GLY A 75 -1.52 -11.18 -2.21
C GLY A 75 -0.64 -11.84 -1.15
N GLU A 76 0.30 -11.07 -0.62
CA GLU A 76 0.67 -11.06 0.80
C GLU A 76 1.71 -9.94 0.98
N SER A 77 1.27 -8.85 1.61
CA SER A 77 2.13 -7.74 1.96
C SER A 77 2.96 -8.10 3.20
N GLY A 78 4.00 -8.86 2.99
CA GLY A 78 5.14 -8.97 3.89
C GLY A 78 6.01 -7.73 3.69
N GLY A 79 5.59 -6.59 4.25
CA GLY A 79 6.26 -5.32 4.02
C GLY A 79 7.54 -5.20 4.84
N GLY A 80 8.65 -5.74 4.34
CA GLY A 80 9.96 -5.25 4.74
C GLY A 80 10.13 -3.79 4.27
N TYR A 81 10.82 -2.96 5.07
CA TYR A 81 11.21 -1.63 4.63
C TYR A 81 12.20 -1.75 3.47
N ILE A 82 12.04 -0.90 2.45
CA ILE A 82 13.01 -0.74 1.38
C ILE A 82 13.87 0.49 1.63
N GLU A 83 15.13 0.43 1.29
CA GLU A 83 16.02 1.58 1.37
C GLU A 83 15.60 2.66 0.35
N PHE A 84 15.78 3.93 0.73
CA PHE A 84 15.44 5.04 -0.16
C PHE A 84 16.23 4.99 -1.48
N GLU A 85 17.45 4.50 -1.46
CA GLU A 85 18.28 4.30 -2.64
C GLU A 85 17.72 3.24 -3.60
N ASP A 86 17.01 2.23 -3.09
CA ASP A 86 16.32 1.25 -3.94
C ASP A 86 15.04 1.83 -4.53
N PHE A 87 14.29 2.61 -3.76
CA PHE A 87 13.12 3.32 -4.28
C PHE A 87 13.49 4.32 -5.39
N LYS A 88 14.60 5.03 -5.27
CA LYS A 88 15.11 5.95 -6.31
C LYS A 88 15.40 5.27 -7.64
N LYS A 89 15.63 3.97 -7.65
CA LYS A 89 15.85 3.20 -8.89
C LYS A 89 14.56 3.00 -9.68
N VAL A 90 13.40 3.15 -9.04
CA VAL A 90 12.09 3.05 -9.70
C VAL A 90 11.78 4.37 -10.40
N GLU A 91 11.61 4.32 -11.72
CA GLU A 91 11.24 5.48 -12.51
C GLU A 91 9.74 5.44 -12.82
N MET A 92 8.98 6.28 -12.12
CA MET A 92 7.55 6.45 -12.38
C MET A 92 7.34 7.66 -13.28
N ARG A 93 6.48 7.50 -14.29
CA ARG A 93 6.14 8.56 -15.24
C ARG A 93 4.64 8.67 -15.43
N THR A 94 4.23 9.83 -15.88
CA THR A 94 2.88 10.08 -16.34
C THR A 94 2.74 9.66 -17.79
N GLY A 95 1.56 9.22 -18.19
CA GLY A 95 1.25 8.90 -19.57
C GLY A 95 -0.24 9.02 -19.84
N ARG A 96 -0.60 9.16 -21.12
CA ARG A 96 -2.00 9.16 -21.53
C ARG A 96 -2.33 7.87 -22.26
N ILE A 97 -3.41 7.22 -21.87
CA ILE A 97 -3.87 6.02 -22.55
C ILE A 97 -4.46 6.41 -23.91
N SER A 98 -3.83 5.98 -25.00
CA SER A 98 -4.27 6.25 -26.37
C SER A 98 -5.04 5.09 -26.99
N SER A 99 -4.77 3.85 -26.58
CA SER A 99 -5.47 2.65 -27.03
C SER A 99 -5.57 1.62 -25.93
N VAL A 100 -6.69 0.89 -25.92
CA VAL A 100 -6.92 -0.27 -25.04
C VAL A 100 -7.49 -1.38 -25.93
N GLU A 101 -6.79 -2.48 -26.02
CA GLU A 101 -7.15 -3.64 -26.83
C GLU A 101 -7.18 -4.90 -25.97
N ASP A 102 -8.02 -5.85 -26.36
CA ASP A 102 -8.03 -7.17 -25.74
C ASP A 102 -6.75 -7.92 -26.07
N HIS A 103 -6.16 -8.58 -25.07
CA HIS A 103 -4.99 -9.40 -25.33
C HIS A 103 -5.41 -10.66 -26.14
N PRO A 104 -4.73 -11.00 -27.26
CA PRO A 104 -5.16 -12.08 -28.16
C PRO A 104 -5.17 -13.46 -27.50
N ASP A 105 -4.24 -13.71 -26.56
CA ASP A 105 -4.03 -15.03 -25.94
C ASP A 105 -4.31 -15.04 -24.42
N ALA A 106 -4.97 -14.00 -23.89
CA ALA A 106 -5.25 -13.90 -22.45
C ALA A 106 -6.58 -13.21 -22.16
N ASP A 107 -7.53 -13.94 -21.56
CA ASP A 107 -8.89 -13.47 -21.28
C ASP A 107 -8.97 -12.35 -20.23
N LYS A 108 -7.96 -12.20 -19.39
CA LYS A 108 -7.94 -11.23 -18.27
C LYS A 108 -7.02 -10.04 -18.51
N LEU A 109 -6.34 -9.98 -19.66
CA LEU A 109 -5.38 -8.92 -19.94
C LEU A 109 -5.90 -7.96 -21.00
N PHE A 110 -5.60 -6.68 -20.78
CA PHE A 110 -5.61 -5.67 -21.82
C PHE A 110 -4.19 -5.40 -22.32
N VAL A 111 -4.08 -5.06 -23.60
CA VAL A 111 -2.91 -4.46 -24.23
C VAL A 111 -3.20 -2.97 -24.30
N ILE A 112 -2.47 -2.18 -23.53
CA ILE A 112 -2.68 -0.75 -23.37
C ILE A 112 -1.51 -0.01 -24.03
N THR A 113 -1.81 0.93 -24.92
CA THR A 113 -0.82 1.86 -25.45
C THR A 113 -0.85 3.15 -24.67
N ILE A 114 0.27 3.52 -24.10
CA ILE A 114 0.45 4.74 -23.29
C ILE A 114 1.35 5.70 -24.06
N GLU A 115 0.86 6.89 -24.35
CA GLU A 115 1.68 8.00 -24.83
C GLU A 115 2.49 8.58 -23.67
N ASP A 116 3.81 8.57 -23.78
CA ASP A 116 4.74 9.03 -22.73
C ASP A 116 5.58 10.24 -23.17
N GLY A 117 5.18 10.88 -24.24
CA GLY A 117 5.80 12.10 -24.73
C GLY A 117 5.43 12.38 -26.19
N PRO A 118 5.89 13.48 -26.77
CA PRO A 118 5.59 13.84 -28.15
C PRO A 118 6.10 12.78 -29.14
N GLY A 119 5.18 12.01 -29.70
CA GLY A 119 5.50 10.98 -30.70
C GLY A 119 6.12 9.70 -30.12
N THR A 120 6.12 9.53 -28.82
CA THR A 120 6.57 8.30 -28.15
C THR A 120 5.40 7.60 -27.45
N SER A 121 5.37 6.29 -27.58
CA SER A 121 4.36 5.44 -26.94
C SER A 121 4.98 4.14 -26.46
N ARG A 122 4.37 3.54 -25.45
CA ARG A 122 4.76 2.24 -24.88
C ARG A 122 3.57 1.30 -24.81
N THR A 123 3.85 0.04 -25.00
CA THR A 123 2.85 -1.02 -24.82
C THR A 123 2.98 -1.60 -23.42
N VAL A 124 1.88 -1.65 -22.69
CA VAL A 124 1.80 -2.22 -21.35
C VAL A 124 0.66 -3.22 -21.28
N CYS A 125 0.92 -4.42 -20.77
CA CYS A 125 -0.13 -5.40 -20.51
C CYS A 125 -0.60 -5.28 -19.06
N ALA A 126 -1.91 -5.16 -18.85
CA ALA A 126 -2.53 -5.01 -17.53
C ALA A 126 -3.68 -6.00 -17.32
N GLY A 127 -3.74 -6.58 -16.11
CA GLY A 127 -4.76 -7.54 -15.69
C GLY A 127 -6.08 -6.91 -15.28
N LEU A 128 -6.59 -5.98 -16.07
CA LEU A 128 -7.77 -5.18 -15.74
C LEU A 128 -9.04 -5.63 -16.48
N LYS A 129 -8.93 -6.56 -17.40
CA LYS A 129 -10.06 -7.03 -18.20
C LYS A 129 -11.06 -7.80 -17.35
N GLY A 130 -12.32 -7.36 -17.39
CA GLY A 130 -13.40 -7.90 -16.57
C GLY A 130 -13.53 -7.23 -15.19
N ILE A 131 -12.63 -6.28 -14.88
CA ILE A 131 -12.68 -5.46 -13.66
C ILE A 131 -13.03 -4.02 -14.04
N ILE A 132 -12.40 -3.49 -15.09
CA ILE A 132 -12.62 -2.13 -15.60
C ILE A 132 -12.94 -2.24 -17.08
N ASP A 133 -13.87 -1.44 -17.57
CA ASP A 133 -14.20 -1.41 -19.00
C ASP A 133 -13.12 -0.65 -19.78
N ALA A 134 -12.81 -1.13 -21.00
CA ALA A 134 -11.80 -0.51 -21.86
C ALA A 134 -12.12 0.96 -22.20
N SER A 135 -13.41 1.30 -22.29
CA SER A 135 -13.89 2.67 -22.52
C SER A 135 -13.54 3.64 -21.38
N ASP A 136 -13.52 3.13 -20.15
CA ASP A 136 -13.23 3.94 -18.96
C ASP A 136 -11.74 4.21 -18.79
N LEU A 137 -10.91 3.37 -19.38
CA LEU A 137 -9.45 3.54 -19.39
C LEU A 137 -8.98 4.50 -20.48
N LEU A 138 -9.69 4.54 -21.61
CA LEU A 138 -9.27 5.30 -22.79
C LEU A 138 -9.23 6.81 -22.49
N GLY A 139 -8.11 7.44 -22.79
CA GLY A 139 -7.90 8.88 -22.62
C GLY A 139 -7.51 9.31 -21.21
N LEU A 140 -7.43 8.40 -20.23
CA LEU A 140 -7.00 8.72 -18.88
C LEU A 140 -5.52 9.11 -18.83
N ASN A 141 -5.23 10.09 -17.97
CA ASN A 141 -3.86 10.42 -17.55
C ASN A 141 -3.49 9.52 -16.37
N VAL A 142 -2.54 8.63 -16.58
CA VAL A 142 -2.17 7.57 -15.65
C VAL A 142 -0.73 7.66 -15.19
N VAL A 143 -0.42 6.95 -14.09
CA VAL A 143 0.95 6.76 -13.62
C VAL A 143 1.38 5.32 -13.90
N TYR A 144 2.59 5.16 -14.43
CA TYR A 144 3.15 3.85 -14.73
C TYR A 144 4.65 3.81 -14.37
N VAL A 145 5.16 2.60 -14.12
CA VAL A 145 6.60 2.36 -13.94
C VAL A 145 7.24 2.15 -15.31
N ALA A 146 8.17 3.06 -15.66
CA ALA A 146 8.74 3.18 -17.01
C ALA A 146 10.01 2.36 -17.21
N ASN A 147 10.76 2.06 -16.14
CA ASN A 147 12.08 1.43 -16.24
C ASN A 147 12.11 -0.05 -15.83
N LEU A 148 10.96 -0.71 -15.83
CA LEU A 148 10.93 -2.16 -15.70
C LEU A 148 11.55 -2.84 -16.92
N LYS A 149 12.24 -3.94 -16.68
CA LYS A 149 12.75 -4.78 -17.76
C LYS A 149 11.57 -5.27 -18.62
N PRO A 150 11.58 -5.03 -19.94
CA PRO A 150 10.51 -5.48 -20.80
C PRO A 150 10.28 -6.99 -20.69
N ARG A 151 9.01 -7.38 -20.56
CA ARG A 151 8.62 -8.78 -20.38
C ARG A 151 7.61 -9.20 -21.44
N LYS A 152 7.81 -10.37 -22.03
CA LYS A 152 6.87 -10.93 -22.97
C LYS A 152 5.77 -11.68 -22.24
N LEU A 153 4.54 -11.19 -22.32
CA LEU A 153 3.36 -11.81 -21.73
C LEU A 153 2.53 -12.43 -22.86
N ARG A 154 2.48 -13.76 -22.93
CA ARG A 154 1.76 -14.53 -23.95
C ARG A 154 1.88 -13.95 -25.37
N GLY A 155 3.12 -13.62 -25.77
CA GLY A 155 3.41 -13.11 -27.12
C GLY A 155 3.51 -11.60 -27.24
N VAL A 156 2.86 -10.81 -26.40
CA VAL A 156 2.90 -9.33 -26.40
C VAL A 156 4.01 -8.84 -25.46
N LEU A 157 4.82 -7.88 -25.92
CA LEU A 157 5.87 -7.26 -25.13
C LEU A 157 5.27 -6.15 -24.24
N SER A 158 5.40 -6.29 -22.93
CA SER A 158 5.07 -5.23 -21.98
C SER A 158 6.33 -4.46 -21.59
N GLU A 159 6.31 -3.14 -21.77
CA GLU A 159 7.47 -2.24 -21.58
C GLU A 159 7.34 -1.36 -20.34
N GLY A 160 6.46 -1.74 -19.42
CA GLY A 160 6.22 -1.02 -18.18
C GLY A 160 5.12 -1.69 -17.37
N MET A 161 4.71 -1.04 -16.29
CA MET A 161 3.64 -1.50 -15.41
C MET A 161 2.72 -0.34 -15.03
N LEU A 162 1.45 -0.46 -15.37
CA LEU A 162 0.42 0.49 -14.95
C LEU A 162 0.17 0.34 -13.43
N LEU A 163 0.09 1.45 -12.73
CA LEU A 163 -0.20 1.45 -11.30
C LEU A 163 -1.71 1.47 -11.06
N ALA A 164 -2.17 0.56 -10.23
CA ALA A 164 -3.55 0.48 -9.78
C ALA A 164 -3.57 0.14 -8.29
N ALA A 165 -4.61 0.59 -7.61
CA ALA A 165 -4.91 0.23 -6.23
C ALA A 165 -6.05 -0.79 -6.23
N GLU A 166 -5.96 -1.77 -5.33
CA GLU A 166 -7.00 -2.75 -5.06
C GLU A 166 -7.37 -2.66 -3.58
N ASP A 167 -8.66 -2.65 -3.28
CA ASP A 167 -9.15 -2.67 -1.91
C ASP A 167 -9.44 -4.10 -1.42
N ASP A 168 -9.77 -4.24 -0.13
CA ASP A 168 -10.07 -5.54 0.49
C ASP A 168 -11.32 -6.22 -0.09
N GLU A 169 -12.17 -5.49 -0.82
CA GLU A 169 -13.36 -6.02 -1.50
C GLU A 169 -13.05 -6.46 -2.94
N GLY A 170 -11.80 -6.30 -3.40
CA GLY A 170 -11.37 -6.63 -4.75
C GLY A 170 -11.73 -5.59 -5.80
N LYS A 171 -12.07 -4.37 -5.37
CA LYS A 171 -12.30 -3.25 -6.29
C LYS A 171 -10.99 -2.64 -6.69
N VAL A 172 -10.75 -2.55 -7.98
CA VAL A 172 -9.52 -2.00 -8.56
C VAL A 172 -9.77 -0.63 -9.15
N SER A 173 -8.85 0.30 -8.89
CA SER A 173 -8.83 1.63 -9.50
C SER A 173 -7.44 1.97 -10.00
N VAL A 174 -7.35 2.44 -11.24
CA VAL A 174 -6.08 2.90 -11.82
C VAL A 174 -5.69 4.23 -11.20
N LEU A 175 -4.40 4.43 -10.93
CA LEU A 175 -3.89 5.71 -10.45
C LEU A 175 -3.96 6.74 -11.58
N THR A 176 -4.81 7.74 -11.41
CA THR A 176 -5.02 8.83 -12.36
C THR A 176 -4.61 10.16 -11.75
N MET A 177 -4.35 11.13 -12.60
CA MET A 177 -4.08 12.50 -12.17
C MET A 177 -5.26 13.41 -12.50
N ASN A 178 -5.58 14.31 -11.56
CA ASN A 178 -6.68 15.27 -11.72
C ASN A 178 -6.30 16.43 -12.65
N ASP A 179 -5.00 16.78 -12.70
CA ASP A 179 -4.52 17.89 -13.49
C ASP A 179 -3.97 17.40 -14.83
N ASP A 180 -4.05 18.26 -15.83
CA ASP A 180 -3.54 18.01 -17.18
C ASP A 180 -2.02 18.22 -17.22
N ILE A 181 -1.29 17.23 -16.72
CA ILE A 181 0.18 17.20 -16.74
C ILE A 181 0.65 16.54 -18.04
N SER A 182 1.70 17.09 -18.64
CA SER A 182 2.24 16.56 -19.88
C SER A 182 2.65 15.08 -19.74
N PRO A 183 2.27 14.22 -20.70
CA PRO A 183 2.74 12.84 -20.73
C PRO A 183 4.27 12.75 -20.70
N GLY A 184 4.81 11.75 -20.00
CA GLY A 184 6.24 11.56 -19.81
C GLY A 184 6.86 12.33 -18.63
N SER A 185 6.08 13.14 -17.89
CA SER A 185 6.56 13.82 -16.70
C SER A 185 6.96 12.82 -15.60
N ILE A 186 8.03 13.16 -14.88
CA ILE A 186 8.53 12.29 -13.78
C ILE A 186 7.66 12.47 -12.55
N VAL A 187 7.24 11.34 -11.96
CA VAL A 187 6.57 11.29 -10.65
C VAL A 187 7.62 11.11 -9.56
N ARG A 188 7.55 11.96 -8.53
CA ARG A 188 8.54 12.02 -7.43
C ARG A 188 7.86 11.96 -6.08
#